data_e627f23a87abe68ef37993c3dd7f1b2d
#
_entry.id   e627f23a87abe68ef37993c3dd7f1b2d
#
_cell.length_a   1.000
_cell.length_b   1.000
_cell.length_c   1.000
_cell.angle_alpha   90.00
_cell.angle_beta   90.00
_cell.angle_gamma   90.00
#
_symmetry.space_group_name_H-M   'P 1'
#
loop_
_entity.id
_entity.type
_entity.pdbx_description
1 polymer ?
#
loop_
_entity_poly.entity_id
_entity_poly.type
_entity_poly.pdbx_seq_one_letter_code
_entity_poly.pdbx_strand_id
1 'polypeptide(L)'
;MLELKHIKKYYHVGDTVTKAQDDVSVAFREKEFVAILGPSGSGKTTMLNIIGGLDRYDSGDLLIKGKSTKDFKDADWDAYRNNSVGFIFQSYNLISHLGIIENVEMGMTLSGVPAATRRQKAEEALIRVGLKQHMHKKINQLSGGQMQRVAIARAIASDPEILLADEPTGALDRK
;
A
#
# COMPACT_ATOMS: atom_id res chain seq x y z
N MET A 1 -3.79 -16.31 -3.02
CA MET A 1 -4.49 -16.43 -1.74
C MET A 1 -3.60 -15.88 -0.64
N LEU A 2 -4.15 -15.10 0.28
CA LEU A 2 -3.48 -14.52 1.43
C LEU A 2 -4.27 -14.92 2.68
N GLU A 3 -3.61 -15.35 3.74
CA GLU A 3 -4.28 -15.87 4.93
C GLU A 3 -3.56 -15.41 6.21
N LEU A 4 -4.32 -14.83 7.13
CA LEU A 4 -3.88 -14.51 8.48
C LEU A 4 -4.38 -15.61 9.41
N LYS A 5 -3.51 -16.16 10.25
CA LYS A 5 -3.84 -17.18 11.26
C LYS A 5 -3.41 -16.72 12.64
N HIS A 6 -4.39 -16.49 13.51
CA HIS A 6 -4.15 -16.12 14.90
C HIS A 6 -3.18 -14.96 15.07
N ILE A 7 -3.27 -13.94 14.20
CA ILE A 7 -2.39 -12.77 14.23
C ILE A 7 -2.65 -11.95 15.50
N LYS A 8 -1.56 -11.67 16.21
CA LYS A 8 -1.53 -10.72 17.32
C LYS A 8 -0.52 -9.63 17.04
N LYS A 9 -0.90 -8.39 17.35
CA LYS A 9 -0.02 -7.22 17.30
C LYS A 9 -0.39 -6.28 18.43
N TYR A 10 0.55 -6.07 19.35
CA TYR A 10 0.37 -5.21 20.51
C TYR A 10 1.43 -4.11 20.50
N TYR A 11 0.99 -2.88 20.74
CA TYR A 11 1.89 -1.74 20.91
C TYR A 11 2.00 -1.39 22.39
N HIS A 12 3.23 -1.16 22.85
CA HIS A 12 3.54 -0.80 24.23
C HIS A 12 3.99 0.65 24.26
N VAL A 13 3.30 1.49 25.05
CA VAL A 13 3.65 2.89 25.29
C VAL A 13 3.66 3.11 26.81
N GLY A 14 4.86 3.11 27.41
CA GLY A 14 5.00 3.07 28.88
C GLY A 14 4.31 1.83 29.46
N ASP A 15 3.43 2.03 30.42
CA ASP A 15 2.66 0.93 31.07
C ASP A 15 1.37 0.57 30.29
N THR A 16 1.08 1.25 29.19
CA THR A 16 -0.14 1.02 28.41
C THR A 16 0.13 0.03 27.28
N VAL A 17 -0.73 -0.99 27.16
CA VAL A 17 -0.72 -1.96 26.07
C VAL A 17 -1.94 -1.77 25.18
N THR A 18 -1.72 -1.43 23.93
CA THR A 18 -2.77 -1.32 22.91
C THR A 18 -2.77 -2.57 22.05
N LYS A 19 -3.82 -3.37 22.11
CA LYS A 19 -4.01 -4.56 21.27
C LYS A 19 -4.59 -4.16 19.93
N ALA A 20 -3.73 -3.92 18.95
CA ALA A 20 -4.15 -3.51 17.62
C ALA A 20 -4.69 -4.67 16.79
N GLN A 21 -4.15 -5.87 17.00
CA GLN A 21 -4.71 -7.14 16.51
C GLN A 21 -4.70 -8.13 17.68
N ASP A 22 -5.82 -8.79 17.95
CA ASP A 22 -5.94 -9.74 19.07
C ASP A 22 -6.61 -11.02 18.56
N ASP A 23 -5.78 -11.97 18.15
CA ASP A 23 -6.18 -13.28 17.63
C ASP A 23 -7.01 -13.25 16.34
N VAL A 24 -6.56 -12.45 15.37
CA VAL A 24 -7.26 -12.26 14.10
C VAL A 24 -6.92 -13.36 13.11
N SER A 25 -7.97 -14.03 12.59
CA SER A 25 -7.86 -15.03 11.52
C SER A 25 -8.81 -14.67 10.39
N VAL A 26 -8.26 -14.52 9.17
CA VAL A 26 -9.03 -14.21 7.96
C VAL A 26 -8.27 -14.68 6.71
N ALA A 27 -9.01 -15.14 5.71
CA ALA A 27 -8.46 -15.56 4.43
C ALA A 27 -9.05 -14.73 3.29
N PHE A 28 -8.19 -14.33 2.35
CA PHE A 28 -8.56 -13.60 1.14
C PHE A 28 -8.29 -14.47 -0.08
N ARG A 29 -9.24 -14.48 -1.01
CA ARG A 29 -9.14 -15.26 -2.26
C ARG A 29 -8.35 -14.48 -3.31
N GLU A 30 -7.98 -15.15 -4.37
CA GLU A 30 -7.43 -14.49 -5.55
C GLU A 30 -8.53 -13.69 -6.28
N LYS A 31 -8.15 -12.52 -6.81
CA LYS A 31 -9.05 -11.62 -7.55
C LYS A 31 -10.29 -11.21 -6.75
N GLU A 32 -10.17 -11.07 -5.44
CA GLU A 32 -11.23 -10.63 -4.55
C GLU A 32 -11.08 -9.13 -4.25
N PHE A 33 -12.22 -8.42 -4.25
CA PHE A 33 -12.31 -7.08 -3.72
C PHE A 33 -12.90 -7.14 -2.31
N VAL A 34 -12.15 -6.64 -1.32
CA VAL A 34 -12.54 -6.70 0.09
C VAL A 34 -12.56 -5.30 0.70
N ALA A 35 -13.61 -4.98 1.45
CA ALA A 35 -13.69 -3.80 2.29
C ALA A 35 -13.60 -4.20 3.77
N ILE A 36 -12.62 -3.64 4.49
CA ILE A 36 -12.47 -3.82 5.93
C ILE A 36 -13.14 -2.63 6.62
N LEU A 37 -14.22 -2.90 7.35
CA LEU A 37 -15.02 -1.89 8.02
C LEU A 37 -14.78 -1.93 9.53
N GLY A 38 -14.87 -0.77 10.17
CA GLY A 38 -14.75 -0.63 11.63
C GLY A 38 -14.52 0.82 12.04
N PRO A 39 -14.74 1.15 13.32
CA PRO A 39 -14.49 2.49 13.85
C PRO A 39 -13.01 2.88 13.76
N SER A 40 -12.72 4.17 13.95
CA SER A 40 -11.33 4.64 14.06
C SER A 40 -10.66 3.94 15.24
N GLY A 41 -9.38 3.57 15.07
CA GLY A 41 -8.62 2.85 16.10
C GLY A 41 -8.91 1.34 16.21
N SER A 42 -9.76 0.76 15.35
CA SER A 42 -10.06 -0.69 15.37
C SER A 42 -8.96 -1.58 14.75
N GLY A 43 -7.79 -1.04 14.44
CA GLY A 43 -6.65 -1.82 13.93
C GLY A 43 -6.62 -2.04 12.42
N LYS A 44 -7.49 -1.41 11.62
CA LYS A 44 -7.54 -1.58 10.15
C LYS A 44 -6.20 -1.26 9.49
N THR A 45 -5.65 -0.09 9.77
CA THR A 45 -4.33 0.34 9.27
C THR A 45 -3.23 -0.62 9.68
N THR A 46 -3.26 -1.09 10.94
CA THR A 46 -2.29 -2.10 11.43
C THR A 46 -2.40 -3.41 10.64
N MET A 47 -3.62 -3.88 10.37
CA MET A 47 -3.83 -5.08 9.55
C MET A 47 -3.27 -4.89 8.13
N LEU A 48 -3.57 -3.76 7.48
CA LEU A 48 -3.04 -3.46 6.15
C LEU A 48 -1.50 -3.39 6.16
N ASN A 49 -0.90 -2.79 7.18
CA ASN A 49 0.55 -2.71 7.33
C ASN A 49 1.18 -4.10 7.52
N ILE A 50 0.56 -4.99 8.28
CA ILE A 50 1.03 -6.38 8.45
C ILE A 50 0.93 -7.12 7.11
N ILE A 51 -0.21 -7.05 6.42
CA ILE A 51 -0.41 -7.67 5.11
C ILE A 51 0.61 -7.14 4.10
N GLY A 52 0.86 -5.84 4.10
CA GLY A 52 1.82 -5.19 3.19
C GLY A 52 3.29 -5.37 3.58
N GLY A 53 3.58 -6.02 4.70
CA GLY A 53 4.94 -6.19 5.20
C GLY A 53 5.62 -4.92 5.69
N LEU A 54 4.84 -3.86 5.98
CA LEU A 54 5.31 -2.60 6.55
C LEU A 54 5.49 -2.68 8.07
N ASP A 55 4.75 -3.57 8.73
CA ASP A 55 4.90 -3.87 10.15
C ASP A 55 4.97 -5.38 10.36
N ARG A 56 5.54 -5.81 11.48
CA ARG A 56 5.65 -7.22 11.87
C ARG A 56 4.56 -7.55 12.88
N TYR A 57 3.98 -8.74 12.77
CA TYR A 57 3.11 -9.30 13.80
C TYR A 57 3.92 -9.91 14.95
N ASP A 58 3.36 -9.93 16.16
CA ASP A 58 4.02 -10.47 17.36
C ASP A 58 3.89 -11.99 17.44
N SER A 59 2.74 -12.53 17.04
CA SER A 59 2.49 -13.97 16.98
C SER A 59 1.41 -14.29 15.94
N GLY A 60 1.26 -15.57 15.65
CA GLY A 60 0.41 -16.06 14.59
C GLY A 60 1.19 -16.41 13.32
N ASP A 61 0.54 -16.41 12.17
CA ASP A 61 1.18 -16.65 10.89
C ASP A 61 0.47 -15.90 9.76
N LEU A 62 1.23 -15.24 8.92
CA LEU A 62 0.76 -14.69 7.65
C LEU A 62 1.24 -15.58 6.51
N LEU A 63 0.28 -16.17 5.78
CA LEU A 63 0.59 -16.98 4.61
C LEU A 63 0.33 -16.19 3.32
N ILE A 64 1.32 -16.15 2.44
CA ILE A 64 1.26 -15.54 1.11
C ILE A 64 1.39 -16.67 0.09
N LYS A 65 0.36 -16.89 -0.72
CA LYS A 65 0.30 -18.02 -1.67
C LYS A 65 0.60 -19.39 -1.00
N GLY A 66 0.10 -19.56 0.23
CA GLY A 66 0.31 -20.78 1.02
C GLY A 66 1.67 -20.91 1.69
N LYS A 67 2.59 -19.95 1.48
CA LYS A 67 3.91 -19.93 2.13
C LYS A 67 3.87 -19.08 3.38
N SER A 68 4.29 -19.63 4.52
CA SER A 68 4.45 -18.93 5.80
C SER A 68 5.50 -17.83 5.69
N THR A 69 5.23 -16.69 6.33
CA THR A 69 6.19 -15.58 6.42
C THR A 69 7.02 -15.59 7.71
N LYS A 70 6.85 -16.61 8.57
CA LYS A 70 7.58 -16.70 9.85
C LYS A 70 9.10 -16.66 9.67
N ASP A 71 9.59 -17.30 8.62
CA ASP A 71 11.02 -17.40 8.31
C ASP A 71 11.50 -16.32 7.32
N PHE A 72 10.64 -15.36 6.96
CA PHE A 72 11.01 -14.27 6.07
C PHE A 72 12.08 -13.40 6.72
N LYS A 73 13.18 -13.20 6.00
CA LYS A 73 14.23 -12.23 6.31
C LYS A 73 13.85 -10.86 5.71
N ASP A 74 14.59 -9.82 6.06
CA ASP A 74 14.35 -8.48 5.55
C ASP A 74 14.37 -8.43 4.01
N ALA A 75 15.28 -9.18 3.38
CA ALA A 75 15.33 -9.29 1.92
C ALA A 75 14.07 -9.92 1.29
N ASP A 76 13.43 -10.88 1.96
CA ASP A 76 12.19 -11.51 1.49
C ASP A 76 11.03 -10.51 1.57
N TRP A 77 10.98 -9.75 2.66
CA TRP A 77 9.99 -8.69 2.83
C TRP A 77 10.19 -7.53 1.85
N ASP A 78 11.44 -7.15 1.57
CA ASP A 78 11.75 -6.12 0.56
C ASP A 78 11.30 -6.59 -0.83
N ALA A 79 11.60 -7.83 -1.20
CA ALA A 79 11.17 -8.42 -2.45
C ALA A 79 9.63 -8.47 -2.57
N TYR A 80 8.95 -8.86 -1.49
CA TYR A 80 7.48 -8.90 -1.43
C TYR A 80 6.88 -7.50 -1.61
N ARG A 81 7.34 -6.50 -0.83
CA ARG A 81 6.87 -5.12 -0.95
C ARG A 81 7.09 -4.54 -2.34
N ASN A 82 8.27 -4.75 -2.90
CA ASN A 82 8.66 -4.12 -4.16
C ASN A 82 8.00 -4.76 -5.39
N ASN A 83 7.69 -6.05 -5.33
CA ASN A 83 7.22 -6.79 -6.51
C ASN A 83 5.75 -7.20 -6.45
N SER A 84 5.17 -7.33 -5.25
CA SER A 84 3.84 -7.92 -5.11
C SER A 84 2.79 -6.96 -4.54
N VAL A 85 3.20 -5.87 -3.87
CA VAL A 85 2.28 -4.99 -3.14
C VAL A 85 2.27 -3.58 -3.70
N GLY A 86 1.09 -3.05 -4.01
CA GLY A 86 0.83 -1.62 -4.19
C GLY A 86 0.14 -1.07 -2.94
N PHE A 87 0.61 0.05 -2.41
CA PHE A 87 0.04 0.66 -1.22
C PHE A 87 -0.46 2.08 -1.49
N ILE A 88 -1.73 2.33 -1.17
CA ILE A 88 -2.37 3.64 -1.19
C ILE A 88 -2.53 4.11 0.26
N PHE A 89 -1.73 5.09 0.66
CA PHE A 89 -1.74 5.64 2.02
C PHE A 89 -2.78 6.74 2.17
N GLN A 90 -3.35 6.87 3.35
CA GLN A 90 -4.27 7.94 3.71
C GLN A 90 -3.67 9.34 3.50
N SER A 91 -2.40 9.54 3.82
CA SER A 91 -1.66 10.82 3.71
C SER A 91 -0.87 10.99 2.41
N TYR A 92 -1.23 10.26 1.34
CA TYR A 92 -0.60 10.25 0.01
C TYR A 92 0.87 9.86 -0.02
N ASN A 93 1.70 10.29 0.92
CA ASN A 93 3.15 10.08 1.00
C ASN A 93 3.85 10.41 -0.33
N LEU A 94 3.50 11.56 -0.93
CA LEU A 94 4.14 12.08 -2.14
C LEU A 94 5.35 12.92 -1.77
N ILE A 95 6.39 12.84 -2.59
CA ILE A 95 7.62 13.60 -2.40
C ILE A 95 7.46 14.95 -3.09
N SER A 96 7.37 16.01 -2.30
CA SER A 96 6.97 17.35 -2.73
C SER A 96 7.92 18.02 -3.72
N HIS A 97 9.22 17.70 -3.67
CA HIS A 97 10.22 18.26 -4.58
C HIS A 97 10.35 17.54 -5.91
N LEU A 98 9.73 16.35 -6.04
CA LEU A 98 9.65 15.58 -7.29
C LEU A 98 8.42 15.98 -8.10
N GLY A 99 8.49 15.80 -9.40
CA GLY A 99 7.33 15.89 -10.29
C GLY A 99 6.35 14.73 -10.12
N ILE A 100 5.22 14.83 -10.81
CA ILE A 100 4.16 13.83 -10.73
C ILE A 100 4.63 12.47 -11.26
N ILE A 101 5.31 12.47 -12.42
CA ILE A 101 5.78 11.23 -13.05
C ILE A 101 6.84 10.58 -12.18
N GLU A 102 7.81 11.36 -11.66
CA GLU A 102 8.87 10.86 -10.78
C GLU A 102 8.31 10.24 -9.51
N ASN A 103 7.25 10.81 -8.92
CA ASN A 103 6.54 10.22 -7.78
C ASN A 103 5.95 8.85 -8.12
N VAL A 104 5.41 8.67 -9.32
CA VAL A 104 4.87 7.37 -9.77
C VAL A 104 5.99 6.38 -10.08
N GLU A 105 7.06 6.82 -10.74
CA GLU A 105 8.23 5.99 -11.04
C GLU A 105 8.87 5.39 -9.79
N MET A 106 8.83 6.11 -8.65
CA MET A 106 9.40 5.63 -7.39
C MET A 106 8.83 4.29 -6.94
N GLY A 107 7.55 4.00 -7.20
CA GLY A 107 6.95 2.72 -6.89
C GLY A 107 7.62 1.52 -7.59
N MET A 108 8.37 1.78 -8.64
CA MET A 108 9.05 0.74 -9.45
C MET A 108 10.58 0.81 -9.37
N THR A 109 11.14 1.76 -8.64
CA THR A 109 12.60 2.00 -8.65
C THR A 109 13.39 0.83 -8.07
N LEU A 110 12.88 0.24 -7.00
CA LEU A 110 13.54 -0.87 -6.29
C LEU A 110 13.22 -2.25 -6.90
N SER A 111 12.31 -2.32 -7.87
CA SER A 111 11.92 -3.58 -8.54
C SER A 111 12.81 -3.94 -9.73
N GLY A 112 13.90 -3.20 -9.95
CA GLY A 112 14.83 -3.45 -11.05
C GLY A 112 14.27 -3.13 -12.46
N VAL A 113 13.13 -2.44 -12.56
CA VAL A 113 12.51 -2.07 -13.83
C VAL A 113 13.38 -1.01 -14.54
N PRO A 114 13.75 -1.18 -15.83
CA PRO A 114 14.53 -0.19 -16.57
C PRO A 114 13.87 1.18 -16.62
N ALA A 115 14.66 2.27 -16.59
CA ALA A 115 14.17 3.63 -16.50
C ALA A 115 13.15 4.00 -17.59
N ALA A 116 13.39 3.62 -18.84
CA ALA A 116 12.47 3.87 -19.95
C ALA A 116 11.10 3.18 -19.73
N THR A 117 11.12 1.93 -19.25
CA THR A 117 9.91 1.17 -18.94
C THR A 117 9.17 1.78 -17.73
N ARG A 118 9.89 2.22 -16.68
CA ARG A 118 9.28 2.91 -15.54
C ARG A 118 8.54 4.17 -15.98
N ARG A 119 9.18 4.98 -16.84
CA ARG A 119 8.59 6.20 -17.39
C ARG A 119 7.30 5.91 -18.14
N GLN A 120 7.33 4.96 -19.06
CA GLN A 120 6.16 4.56 -19.82
C GLN A 120 5.01 4.09 -18.90
N LYS A 121 5.29 3.17 -17.97
CA LYS A 121 4.29 2.66 -17.01
C LYS A 121 3.72 3.78 -16.11
N ALA A 122 4.55 4.73 -15.69
CA ALA A 122 4.10 5.86 -14.89
C ALA A 122 3.13 6.75 -15.68
N GLU A 123 3.43 7.06 -16.94
CA GLU A 123 2.56 7.84 -17.82
C GLU A 123 1.24 7.11 -18.07
N GLU A 124 1.27 5.81 -18.37
CA GLU A 124 0.06 4.98 -18.55
C GLU A 124 -0.81 4.97 -17.28
N ALA A 125 -0.21 4.81 -16.10
CA ALA A 125 -0.94 4.83 -14.83
C ALA A 125 -1.58 6.21 -14.57
N LEU A 126 -0.89 7.30 -14.86
CA LEU A 126 -1.43 8.66 -14.75
C LEU A 126 -2.57 8.91 -15.73
N ILE A 127 -2.53 8.36 -16.93
CA ILE A 127 -3.65 8.41 -17.89
C ILE A 127 -4.85 7.67 -17.32
N ARG A 128 -4.67 6.47 -16.77
CA ARG A 128 -5.74 5.64 -16.19
C ARG A 128 -6.50 6.35 -15.05
N VAL A 129 -5.80 7.17 -14.26
CA VAL A 129 -6.42 7.96 -13.18
C VAL A 129 -6.90 9.36 -13.62
N GLY A 130 -6.87 9.66 -14.93
CA GLY A 130 -7.37 10.92 -15.48
C GLY A 130 -6.48 12.13 -15.26
N LEU A 131 -5.15 11.95 -15.10
CA LEU A 131 -4.18 13.01 -14.88
C LEU A 131 -3.30 13.32 -16.10
N LYS A 132 -3.67 12.86 -17.31
CA LYS A 132 -2.92 13.09 -18.55
C LYS A 132 -2.49 14.55 -18.75
N GLN A 133 -3.40 15.49 -18.53
CA GLN A 133 -3.15 16.92 -18.72
C GLN A 133 -2.30 17.57 -17.60
N HIS A 134 -2.02 16.83 -16.53
CA HIS A 134 -1.32 17.34 -15.35
C HIS A 134 0.10 16.76 -15.19
N MET A 135 0.57 15.91 -16.10
CA MET A 135 1.83 15.17 -15.97
C MET A 135 3.07 16.05 -15.78
N HIS A 136 3.03 17.31 -16.24
CA HIS A 136 4.16 18.26 -16.12
C HIS A 136 4.09 19.15 -14.88
N LYS A 137 3.04 18.98 -14.05
CA LYS A 137 2.87 19.77 -12.83
C LYS A 137 3.75 19.22 -11.70
N LYS A 138 4.04 20.12 -10.73
CA LYS A 138 4.64 19.73 -9.44
C LYS A 138 3.53 19.38 -8.46
N ILE A 139 3.87 18.62 -7.42
CA ILE A 139 2.91 18.17 -6.40
C ILE A 139 2.18 19.33 -5.73
N ASN A 140 2.86 20.44 -5.44
CA ASN A 140 2.28 21.63 -4.82
C ASN A 140 1.29 22.41 -5.71
N GLN A 141 1.15 22.03 -6.98
CA GLN A 141 0.17 22.62 -7.93
C GLN A 141 -1.09 21.77 -8.07
N LEU A 142 -1.23 20.72 -7.28
CA LEU A 142 -2.34 19.78 -7.34
C LEU A 142 -3.34 20.03 -6.21
N SER A 143 -4.63 19.76 -6.49
CA SER A 143 -5.64 19.62 -5.45
C SER A 143 -5.45 18.32 -4.64
N GLY A 144 -6.08 18.22 -3.46
CA GLY A 144 -6.05 17.00 -2.65
C GLY A 144 -6.50 15.76 -3.43
N GLY A 145 -7.60 15.86 -4.18
CA GLY A 145 -8.07 14.75 -5.01
C GLY A 145 -7.14 14.40 -6.18
N GLN A 146 -6.38 15.37 -6.72
CA GLN A 146 -5.35 15.09 -7.72
C GLN A 146 -4.15 14.41 -7.09
N MET A 147 -3.70 14.85 -5.90
CA MET A 147 -2.63 14.18 -5.14
C MET A 147 -3.00 12.74 -4.80
N GLN A 148 -4.25 12.49 -4.40
CA GLN A 148 -4.75 11.13 -4.16
C GLN A 148 -4.66 10.27 -5.42
N ARG A 149 -5.05 10.81 -6.58
CA ARG A 149 -4.94 10.10 -7.86
C ARG A 149 -3.50 9.81 -8.26
N VAL A 150 -2.54 10.69 -7.94
CA VAL A 150 -1.11 10.41 -8.13
C VAL A 150 -0.67 9.24 -7.23
N ALA A 151 -1.09 9.21 -5.96
CA ALA A 151 -0.79 8.11 -5.05
C ALA A 151 -1.38 6.78 -5.53
N ILE A 152 -2.59 6.80 -6.08
CA ILE A 152 -3.22 5.63 -6.71
C ILE A 152 -2.41 5.20 -7.95
N ALA A 153 -2.04 6.13 -8.85
CA ALA A 153 -1.22 5.82 -10.01
C ALA A 153 0.11 5.16 -9.62
N ARG A 154 0.79 5.67 -8.58
CA ARG A 154 2.02 5.08 -8.04
C ARG A 154 1.80 3.64 -7.58
N ALA A 155 0.71 3.37 -6.88
CA ALA A 155 0.42 2.04 -6.36
C ALA A 155 0.12 1.01 -7.46
N ILE A 156 -0.51 1.42 -8.58
CA ILE A 156 -0.90 0.51 -9.68
C ILE A 156 0.12 0.44 -10.81
N ALA A 157 1.11 1.33 -10.87
CA ALA A 157 2.07 1.39 -11.98
C ALA A 157 2.96 0.14 -12.10
N SER A 158 3.26 -0.52 -10.97
CA SER A 158 4.02 -1.77 -10.93
C SER A 158 3.21 -3.01 -11.29
N ASP A 159 1.90 -2.86 -11.50
CA ASP A 159 0.96 -3.97 -11.71
C ASP A 159 1.00 -5.01 -10.55
N PRO A 160 0.77 -4.57 -9.30
CA PRO A 160 0.92 -5.41 -8.12
C PRO A 160 -0.13 -6.52 -8.05
N GLU A 161 0.23 -7.64 -7.42
CA GLU A 161 -0.71 -8.73 -7.16
C GLU A 161 -1.71 -8.39 -6.06
N ILE A 162 -1.30 -7.54 -5.10
CA ILE A 162 -2.09 -7.12 -3.95
C ILE A 162 -2.09 -5.59 -3.91
N LEU A 163 -3.28 -5.00 -3.93
CA LEU A 163 -3.46 -3.57 -3.75
C LEU A 163 -4.08 -3.32 -2.38
N LEU A 164 -3.35 -2.64 -1.51
CA LEU A 164 -3.79 -2.25 -0.18
C LEU A 164 -4.12 -0.76 -0.18
N ALA A 165 -5.29 -0.41 0.34
CA ALA A 165 -5.75 0.97 0.38
C ALA A 165 -6.26 1.34 1.77
N ASP A 166 -5.62 2.32 2.40
CA ASP A 166 -6.03 2.87 3.68
C ASP A 166 -6.77 4.19 3.44
N GLU A 167 -8.08 4.17 3.65
CA GLU A 167 -9.01 5.30 3.41
C GLU A 167 -8.83 6.00 2.03
N PRO A 168 -8.86 5.26 0.91
CA PRO A 168 -8.47 5.78 -0.40
C PRO A 168 -9.39 6.89 -0.94
N THR A 169 -10.54 7.11 -0.33
CA THR A 169 -11.54 8.11 -0.75
C THR A 169 -11.65 9.29 0.21
N GLY A 170 -10.87 9.32 1.28
CA GLY A 170 -10.96 10.34 2.33
C GLY A 170 -10.77 11.78 1.86
N ALA A 171 -10.03 11.97 0.78
CA ALA A 171 -9.77 13.29 0.17
C ALA A 171 -10.46 13.52 -1.19
N LEU A 172 -11.28 12.58 -1.65
CA LEU A 172 -12.07 12.76 -2.87
C LEU A 172 -13.37 13.49 -2.51
N ASP A 173 -13.63 14.61 -3.18
CA ASP A 173 -14.89 15.32 -3.04
C ASP A 173 -16.06 14.37 -3.31
N ARG A 174 -16.95 14.26 -2.34
CA ARG A 174 -18.24 13.59 -2.54
C ARG A 174 -19.08 14.51 -3.44
N LYS A 175 -19.16 14.21 -4.73
CA LYS A 175 -20.21 14.73 -5.60
C LYS A 175 -21.43 13.87 -5.53
#